data_f949bbf30b07f3e0f3d0c980682f8d55
#
_entry.id   f949bbf30b07f3e0f3d0c980682f8d55
#
_cell.length_a   1.000
_cell.length_b   1.000
_cell.length_c   1.000
_cell.angle_alpha   90.00
_cell.angle_beta   90.00
_cell.angle_gamma   90.00
#
_symmetry.space_group_name_H-M   'P 1'
#
loop_
_entity.id
_entity.type
_entity.pdbx_description
1 polymer ?
#
loop_
_entity_poly.entity_id
_entity_poly.type
_entity_poly.pdbx_seq_one_letter_code
_entity_poly.pdbx_strand_id
1 'polypeptide(L)'
;IKVLRKIGVGLASFFLVLSLLTTTSYAKKIRIALAEPPSDELAAFFVALDRAKKAGLEYEWTAFADEELAIQAILSGQMDIGFGTPYSAMQKSKAPVRIIFQLSKLKFFPVTSKKYSKLEDLKGQSIMLHSRGGGTDSIANVIEDKLKFKFGKRVYVSGSKNRVAALTAGKTDATI
;
A
#
# COMPACT_ATOMS: atom_id res chain seq x y z
N ILE A 1 -38.81 6.60 -57.59
CA ILE A 1 -39.22 5.72 -56.48
C ILE A 1 -38.08 4.71 -56.14
N LYS A 2 -37.46 4.02 -57.07
CA LYS A 2 -36.37 3.04 -56.83
C LYS A 2 -35.10 3.66 -56.29
N VAL A 3 -34.75 4.91 -56.64
CA VAL A 3 -33.53 5.62 -56.14
C VAL A 3 -33.69 6.08 -54.68
N LEU A 4 -34.83 6.63 -54.33
CA LEU A 4 -35.13 7.03 -52.95
C LEU A 4 -35.11 5.86 -51.94
N ARG A 5 -35.54 4.66 -52.40
CA ARG A 5 -35.52 3.45 -51.59
C ARG A 5 -34.06 2.94 -51.30
N LYS A 6 -33.15 3.10 -52.27
CA LYS A 6 -31.73 2.76 -52.10
C LYS A 6 -31.01 3.73 -51.17
N ILE A 7 -31.32 5.03 -51.20
CA ILE A 7 -30.74 6.04 -50.31
C ILE A 7 -31.23 5.82 -48.88
N GLY A 8 -32.51 5.50 -48.67
CA GLY A 8 -33.04 5.22 -47.32
C GLY A 8 -32.43 3.99 -46.66
N VAL A 9 -32.18 2.92 -47.41
CA VAL A 9 -31.50 1.71 -46.89
C VAL A 9 -30.05 1.99 -46.56
N GLY A 10 -29.33 2.79 -47.35
CA GLY A 10 -27.94 3.17 -47.06
C GLY A 10 -27.79 4.02 -45.80
N LEU A 11 -28.69 4.99 -45.60
CA LEU A 11 -28.71 5.82 -44.37
C LEU A 11 -29.06 5.00 -43.12
N ALA A 12 -30.04 4.12 -43.20
CA ALA A 12 -30.42 3.25 -42.09
C ALA A 12 -29.27 2.28 -41.69
N SER A 13 -28.56 1.73 -42.66
CA SER A 13 -27.40 0.88 -42.42
C SER A 13 -26.24 1.66 -41.81
N PHE A 14 -26.02 2.90 -42.20
CA PHE A 14 -24.96 3.76 -41.65
C PHE A 14 -25.25 4.12 -40.20
N PHE A 15 -26.49 4.45 -39.84
CA PHE A 15 -26.88 4.70 -38.45
C PHE A 15 -26.82 3.44 -37.57
N LEU A 16 -27.13 2.26 -38.12
CA LEU A 16 -27.02 1.01 -37.37
C LEU A 16 -25.56 0.63 -37.07
N VAL A 17 -24.64 0.89 -37.99
CA VAL A 17 -23.20 0.66 -37.77
C VAL A 17 -22.63 1.67 -36.77
N LEU A 18 -23.07 2.92 -36.80
CA LEU A 18 -22.61 3.95 -35.88
C LEU A 18 -23.07 3.68 -34.42
N SER A 19 -24.24 3.10 -34.21
CA SER A 19 -24.74 2.73 -32.88
C SER A 19 -24.04 1.52 -32.27
N LEU A 20 -23.41 0.66 -33.08
CA LEU A 20 -22.62 -0.48 -32.63
C LEU A 20 -21.19 -0.08 -32.16
N LEU A 21 -20.75 1.14 -32.50
CA LEU A 21 -19.43 1.66 -32.09
C LEU A 21 -19.42 2.36 -30.72
N THR A 22 -20.58 2.55 -30.09
CA THR A 22 -20.66 3.01 -28.72
C THR A 22 -20.42 1.83 -27.76
N THR A 23 -19.22 1.28 -27.79
CA THR A 23 -18.76 0.47 -26.68
C THR A 23 -18.63 1.40 -25.46
N THR A 24 -19.60 1.35 -24.56
CA THR A 24 -19.43 1.91 -23.22
C THR A 24 -18.22 1.22 -22.62
N SER A 25 -17.06 1.88 -22.71
CA SER A 25 -15.90 1.47 -21.93
C SER A 25 -16.27 1.62 -20.46
N TYR A 26 -16.76 0.56 -19.87
CA TYR A 26 -16.89 0.49 -18.43
C TYR A 26 -15.48 0.61 -17.87
N ALA A 27 -15.16 1.76 -17.29
CA ALA A 27 -13.89 1.94 -16.60
C ALA A 27 -13.80 0.84 -15.54
N LYS A 28 -12.80 -0.04 -15.70
CA LYS A 28 -12.58 -1.15 -14.76
C LYS A 28 -12.40 -0.56 -13.35
N LYS A 29 -13.19 -1.03 -12.40
CA LYS A 29 -13.07 -0.69 -10.99
C LYS A 29 -11.66 -1.02 -10.49
N ILE A 30 -10.95 -0.05 -9.92
CA ILE A 30 -9.59 -0.23 -9.42
C ILE A 30 -9.65 -0.90 -8.04
N ARG A 31 -8.94 -2.00 -7.88
CA ARG A 31 -8.82 -2.74 -6.61
C ARG A 31 -7.54 -2.32 -5.91
N ILE A 32 -7.67 -1.78 -4.70
CA ILE A 32 -6.58 -1.17 -3.92
C ILE A 32 -6.25 -2.04 -2.72
N ALA A 33 -5.01 -2.50 -2.60
CA ALA A 33 -4.50 -3.18 -1.41
C ALA A 33 -3.95 -2.16 -0.42
N LEU A 34 -4.42 -2.17 0.82
CA LEU A 34 -3.82 -1.44 1.93
C LEU A 34 -2.97 -2.41 2.75
N ALA A 35 -1.73 -2.05 3.02
CA ALA A 35 -0.77 -2.87 3.77
C ALA A 35 -1.03 -2.88 5.29
N GLU A 36 -2.05 -2.17 5.74
CA GLU A 36 -2.52 -2.11 7.12
C GLU A 36 -3.98 -1.65 7.18
N PRO A 37 -4.67 -1.82 8.31
CA PRO A 37 -5.98 -1.22 8.52
C PRO A 37 -5.94 0.31 8.40
N PRO A 38 -7.04 0.95 7.96
CA PRO A 38 -7.11 2.41 7.85
C PRO A 38 -6.70 3.12 9.14
N SER A 39 -5.83 4.12 9.01
CA SER A 39 -5.30 4.93 10.10
C SER A 39 -5.25 6.41 9.71
N ASP A 40 -4.90 7.28 10.64
CA ASP A 40 -4.74 8.71 10.40
C ASP A 40 -3.66 8.98 9.35
N GLU A 41 -2.66 8.10 9.23
CA GLU A 41 -1.58 8.19 8.24
C GLU A 41 -2.11 8.10 6.81
N LEU A 42 -3.26 7.45 6.62
CA LEU A 42 -3.94 7.31 5.33
C LEU A 42 -4.97 8.40 5.03
N ALA A 43 -5.18 9.36 5.93
CA ALA A 43 -6.23 10.38 5.78
C ALA A 43 -6.13 11.14 4.45
N ALA A 44 -4.93 11.61 4.08
CA ALA A 44 -4.71 12.32 2.82
C ALA A 44 -5.01 11.43 1.59
N PHE A 45 -4.70 10.14 1.67
CA PHE A 45 -4.98 9.17 0.62
C PHE A 45 -6.49 8.97 0.45
N PHE A 46 -7.24 8.81 1.54
CA PHE A 46 -8.70 8.67 1.47
C PHE A 46 -9.39 9.94 0.97
N VAL A 47 -8.90 11.13 1.33
CA VAL A 47 -9.39 12.40 0.76
C VAL A 47 -9.15 12.44 -0.75
N ALA A 48 -7.99 11.99 -1.22
CA ALA A 48 -7.71 11.92 -2.65
C ALA A 48 -8.63 10.92 -3.38
N LEU A 49 -8.89 9.77 -2.78
CA LEU A 49 -9.81 8.77 -3.32
C LEU A 49 -11.25 9.29 -3.40
N ASP A 50 -11.73 10.03 -2.38
CA ASP A 50 -13.06 10.65 -2.41
C ASP A 50 -13.17 11.66 -3.56
N ARG A 51 -12.15 12.48 -3.77
CA ARG A 51 -12.10 13.41 -4.91
C ARG A 51 -12.07 12.68 -6.25
N ALA A 52 -11.30 11.62 -6.36
CA ALA A 52 -11.21 10.81 -7.57
C ALA A 52 -12.56 10.13 -7.88
N LYS A 53 -13.27 9.65 -6.85
CA LYS A 53 -14.62 9.09 -7.00
C LYS A 53 -15.62 10.12 -7.50
N LYS A 54 -15.58 11.36 -6.99
CA LYS A 54 -16.40 12.47 -7.50
C LYS A 54 -16.07 12.85 -8.93
N ALA A 55 -14.84 12.57 -9.39
CA ALA A 55 -14.42 12.72 -10.79
C ALA A 55 -14.71 11.48 -11.67
N GLY A 56 -15.43 10.49 -11.16
CA GLY A 56 -15.85 9.31 -11.93
C GLY A 56 -14.97 8.08 -11.81
N LEU A 57 -13.96 8.08 -10.90
CA LEU A 57 -13.14 6.88 -10.66
C LEU A 57 -13.90 5.87 -9.79
N GLU A 58 -14.10 4.67 -10.32
CA GLU A 58 -14.62 3.55 -9.52
C GLU A 58 -13.48 2.78 -8.87
N TYR A 59 -13.57 2.57 -7.55
CA TYR A 59 -12.57 1.80 -6.80
C TYR A 59 -13.20 1.00 -5.66
N GLU A 60 -12.47 0.03 -5.21
CA GLU A 60 -12.66 -0.66 -3.92
C GLU A 60 -11.30 -0.87 -3.25
N TRP A 61 -11.29 -1.05 -1.95
CA TRP A 61 -10.06 -1.35 -1.22
C TRP A 61 -10.24 -2.52 -0.25
N THR A 62 -9.13 -3.20 0.00
CA THR A 62 -9.02 -4.27 0.98
C THR A 62 -7.80 -4.02 1.86
N ALA A 63 -7.98 -4.07 3.18
CA ALA A 63 -6.88 -4.00 4.13
C ALA A 63 -6.34 -5.42 4.37
N PHE A 64 -5.03 -5.57 4.23
CA PHE A 64 -4.30 -6.80 4.52
C PHE A 64 -3.65 -6.71 5.91
N ALA A 65 -3.30 -7.86 6.48
CA ALA A 65 -2.68 -7.90 7.80
C ALA A 65 -1.26 -7.32 7.79
N ASP A 66 -0.56 -7.39 6.65
CA ASP A 66 0.81 -6.91 6.48
C ASP A 66 1.13 -6.56 5.03
N GLU A 67 2.32 -5.97 4.80
CA GLU A 67 2.79 -5.53 3.50
C GLU A 67 3.05 -6.69 2.54
N GLU A 68 3.51 -7.83 3.02
CA GLU A 68 3.83 -9.00 2.21
C GLU A 68 2.58 -9.54 1.55
N LEU A 69 1.48 -9.67 2.29
CA LEU A 69 0.19 -10.13 1.76
C LEU A 69 -0.39 -9.13 0.75
N ALA A 70 -0.29 -7.83 1.01
CA ALA A 70 -0.72 -6.80 0.08
C ALA A 70 0.06 -6.87 -1.25
N ILE A 71 1.39 -7.06 -1.19
CA ILE A 71 2.23 -7.20 -2.38
C ILE A 71 1.92 -8.49 -3.13
N GLN A 72 1.72 -9.61 -2.44
CA GLN A 72 1.33 -10.87 -3.07
C GLN A 72 -0.01 -10.75 -3.79
N ALA A 73 -0.99 -10.05 -3.21
CA ALA A 73 -2.27 -9.79 -3.85
C ALA A 73 -2.14 -8.96 -5.15
N ILE A 74 -1.17 -8.03 -5.21
CA ILE A 74 -0.85 -7.28 -6.43
C ILE A 74 -0.18 -8.19 -7.46
N LEU A 75 0.84 -8.96 -7.04
CA LEU A 75 1.59 -9.84 -7.94
C LEU A 75 0.73 -10.94 -8.53
N SER A 76 -0.26 -11.44 -7.79
CA SER A 76 -1.23 -12.44 -8.26
C SER A 76 -2.35 -11.85 -9.13
N GLY A 77 -2.43 -10.53 -9.30
CA GLY A 77 -3.50 -9.85 -10.03
C GLY A 77 -4.83 -9.78 -9.27
N GLN A 78 -4.88 -10.11 -8.00
CA GLN A 78 -6.06 -9.92 -7.15
C GLN A 78 -6.32 -8.44 -6.87
N MET A 79 -5.25 -7.64 -6.78
CA MET A 79 -5.27 -6.20 -6.59
C MET A 79 -4.52 -5.51 -7.74
N ASP A 80 -4.96 -4.31 -8.10
CA ASP A 80 -4.38 -3.57 -9.22
C ASP A 80 -3.28 -2.61 -8.75
N ILE A 81 -3.46 -1.99 -7.58
CA ILE A 81 -2.48 -1.10 -6.94
C ILE A 81 -2.43 -1.37 -5.44
N GLY A 82 -1.38 -0.88 -4.77
CA GLY A 82 -1.26 -0.99 -3.32
C GLY A 82 -0.71 0.27 -2.68
N PHE A 83 -1.08 0.46 -1.43
CA PHE A 83 -0.50 1.44 -0.53
C PHE A 83 0.33 0.74 0.53
N GLY A 84 1.63 1.13 0.63
CA GLY A 84 2.58 0.55 1.58
C GLY A 84 4.01 0.94 1.25
N THR A 85 4.98 0.25 1.85
CA THR A 85 6.42 0.47 1.66
C THR A 85 7.08 -0.72 0.93
N PRO A 86 6.95 -0.83 -0.40
CA PRO A 86 7.33 -2.04 -1.15
C PRO A 86 8.84 -2.25 -1.31
N TYR A 87 9.69 -1.40 -0.73
CA TYR A 87 11.14 -1.39 -0.97
C TYR A 87 11.81 -2.73 -0.68
N SER A 88 11.44 -3.39 0.42
CA SER A 88 11.99 -4.71 0.78
C SER A 88 11.65 -5.78 -0.25
N ALA A 89 10.41 -5.82 -0.72
CA ALA A 89 9.97 -6.77 -1.74
C ALA A 89 10.67 -6.51 -3.08
N MET A 90 10.81 -5.24 -3.48
CA MET A 90 11.52 -4.87 -4.70
C MET A 90 13.00 -5.26 -4.66
N GLN A 91 13.68 -5.05 -3.53
CA GLN A 91 15.10 -5.33 -3.41
C GLN A 91 15.42 -6.81 -3.20
N LYS A 92 14.68 -7.49 -2.32
CA LYS A 92 14.97 -8.89 -1.94
C LYS A 92 14.38 -9.89 -2.93
N SER A 93 13.14 -9.70 -3.32
CA SER A 93 12.40 -10.63 -4.17
C SER A 93 12.40 -10.23 -5.65
N LYS A 94 13.00 -9.08 -6.00
CA LYS A 94 12.95 -8.50 -7.35
C LYS A 94 11.53 -8.45 -7.89
N ALA A 95 10.56 -8.20 -7.01
CA ALA A 95 9.15 -8.18 -7.35
C ALA A 95 8.89 -7.20 -8.51
N PRO A 96 8.17 -7.59 -9.58
CA PRO A 96 7.92 -6.76 -10.74
C PRO A 96 6.83 -5.71 -10.46
N VAL A 97 7.00 -4.92 -9.39
CA VAL A 97 6.15 -3.82 -9.00
C VAL A 97 6.85 -2.49 -9.28
N ARG A 98 6.06 -1.43 -9.49
CA ARG A 98 6.57 -0.07 -9.70
C ARG A 98 5.95 0.88 -8.69
N ILE A 99 6.75 1.79 -8.14
CA ILE A 99 6.26 2.92 -7.37
C ILE A 99 5.74 3.94 -8.37
N ILE A 100 4.44 4.20 -8.36
CA ILE A 100 3.79 5.17 -9.26
C ILE A 100 3.61 6.54 -8.60
N PHE A 101 3.61 6.58 -7.27
CA PHE A 101 3.41 7.80 -6.51
C PHE A 101 3.99 7.66 -5.10
N GLN A 102 4.53 8.73 -4.56
CA GLN A 102 4.98 8.82 -3.17
C GLN A 102 4.10 9.83 -2.42
N LEU A 103 3.35 9.36 -1.44
CA LEU A 103 2.42 10.20 -0.69
C LEU A 103 3.13 11.17 0.26
N SER A 104 4.22 10.71 0.89
CA SER A 104 5.00 11.51 1.83
C SER A 104 6.46 11.05 1.86
N LYS A 105 7.35 11.90 2.40
CA LYS A 105 8.69 11.44 2.78
C LYS A 105 8.55 10.55 4.02
N LEU A 106 8.93 9.30 3.89
CA LEU A 106 8.96 8.36 5.01
C LEU A 106 10.05 8.79 6.00
N LYS A 107 9.64 9.14 7.21
CA LYS A 107 10.52 9.42 8.33
C LYS A 107 10.26 8.38 9.40
N PHE A 108 11.22 7.50 9.62
CA PHE A 108 11.15 6.51 10.67
C PHE A 108 12.02 6.95 11.83
N PHE A 109 11.47 6.87 13.02
CA PHE A 109 12.18 7.20 14.25
C PHE A 109 12.10 5.99 15.18
N PRO A 110 13.25 5.43 15.61
CA PRO A 110 13.25 4.54 16.75
C PRO A 110 12.72 5.28 17.99
N VAL A 111 11.73 4.70 18.63
CA VAL A 111 11.11 5.22 19.84
C VAL A 111 11.36 4.23 20.97
N THR A 112 11.81 4.73 22.11
CA THR A 112 12.15 3.90 23.27
C THR A 112 11.45 4.43 24.52
N SER A 113 11.41 3.62 25.58
CA SER A 113 11.10 4.13 26.90
C SER A 113 12.20 5.08 27.39
N LYS A 114 11.88 5.96 28.35
CA LYS A 114 12.86 6.91 28.96
C LYS A 114 14.06 6.23 29.62
N LYS A 115 14.04 4.91 29.77
CA LYS A 115 15.12 4.09 30.30
C LYS A 115 16.39 4.11 29.43
N TYR A 116 16.22 4.35 28.13
CA TYR A 116 17.29 4.32 27.12
C TYR A 116 17.54 5.71 26.57
N SER A 117 18.81 6.11 26.53
CA SER A 117 19.22 7.46 26.09
C SER A 117 19.80 7.48 24.68
N LYS A 118 20.29 6.34 24.19
CA LYS A 118 20.91 6.19 22.86
C LYS A 118 20.61 4.80 22.28
N LEU A 119 20.80 4.65 20.98
CA LEU A 119 20.49 3.41 20.27
C LEU A 119 21.32 2.21 20.73
N GLU A 120 22.57 2.45 21.14
CA GLU A 120 23.48 1.41 21.63
C GLU A 120 22.96 0.74 22.92
N ASP A 121 22.18 1.46 23.72
CA ASP A 121 21.57 0.92 24.96
C ASP A 121 20.54 -0.18 24.66
N LEU A 122 20.10 -0.28 23.38
CA LEU A 122 19.14 -1.28 22.92
C LEU A 122 19.77 -2.63 22.56
N LYS A 123 21.08 -2.78 22.74
CA LYS A 123 21.76 -4.07 22.54
C LYS A 123 21.13 -5.15 23.43
N GLY A 124 20.64 -6.23 22.81
CA GLY A 124 19.98 -7.33 23.48
C GLY A 124 18.56 -7.04 24.02
N GLN A 125 18.04 -5.82 23.82
CA GLN A 125 16.70 -5.44 24.26
C GLN A 125 15.64 -5.83 23.22
N SER A 126 14.37 -5.88 23.65
CA SER A 126 13.26 -6.20 22.75
C SER A 126 12.90 -5.04 21.84
N ILE A 127 12.51 -5.36 20.60
CA ILE A 127 11.99 -4.38 19.65
C ILE A 127 10.72 -4.88 18.99
N MET A 128 9.73 -4.00 18.85
CA MET A 128 8.49 -4.28 18.16
C MET A 128 8.48 -3.58 16.80
N LEU A 129 8.19 -4.34 15.74
CA LEU A 129 8.28 -3.94 14.34
C LEU A 129 6.94 -4.21 13.65
N HIS A 130 6.70 -3.62 12.46
CA HIS A 130 5.44 -3.77 11.75
C HIS A 130 5.23 -5.21 11.24
N SER A 131 6.12 -5.66 10.37
CA SER A 131 6.06 -7.00 9.76
C SER A 131 7.47 -7.54 9.52
N ARG A 132 7.58 -8.85 9.44
CA ARG A 132 8.85 -9.53 9.14
C ARG A 132 9.21 -9.27 7.67
N GLY A 133 10.41 -8.80 7.42
CA GLY A 133 10.86 -8.46 6.07
C GLY A 133 10.39 -7.10 5.55
N GLY A 134 9.45 -6.44 6.23
CA GLY A 134 8.94 -5.12 5.88
C GLY A 134 9.90 -3.97 6.16
N GLY A 135 9.40 -2.74 5.98
CA GLY A 135 10.22 -1.52 6.09
C GLY A 135 10.89 -1.34 7.45
N THR A 136 10.15 -1.49 8.54
CA THR A 136 10.70 -1.33 9.91
C THR A 136 11.69 -2.43 10.27
N ASP A 137 11.49 -3.67 9.80
CA ASP A 137 12.43 -4.77 9.99
C ASP A 137 13.74 -4.53 9.24
N SER A 138 13.66 -3.98 8.03
CA SER A 138 14.83 -3.58 7.24
C SER A 138 15.62 -2.47 7.94
N ILE A 139 14.95 -1.48 8.54
CA ILE A 139 15.60 -0.41 9.31
C ILE A 139 16.28 -0.99 10.56
N ALA A 140 15.63 -1.90 11.28
CA ALA A 140 16.25 -2.58 12.42
C ALA A 140 17.52 -3.33 12.01
N ASN A 141 17.54 -4.00 10.84
CA ASN A 141 18.73 -4.64 10.30
C ASN A 141 19.86 -3.63 10.01
N VAL A 142 19.53 -2.48 9.45
CA VAL A 142 20.51 -1.41 9.20
C VAL A 142 21.09 -0.86 10.50
N ILE A 143 20.27 -0.66 11.54
CA ILE A 143 20.72 -0.22 12.88
C ILE A 143 21.69 -1.25 13.45
N GLU A 144 21.33 -2.54 13.45
CA GLU A 144 22.19 -3.61 13.94
C GLU A 144 23.53 -3.67 13.21
N ASP A 145 23.50 -3.53 11.90
CA ASP A 145 24.71 -3.56 11.09
C ASP A 145 25.61 -2.35 11.34
N LYS A 146 25.04 -1.16 11.40
CA LYS A 146 25.75 0.10 11.63
C LYS A 146 26.37 0.16 13.04
N LEU A 147 25.61 -0.23 14.05
CA LEU A 147 26.03 -0.14 15.46
C LEU A 147 26.68 -1.42 15.99
N LYS A 148 26.82 -2.46 15.13
CA LYS A 148 27.48 -3.73 15.46
C LYS A 148 26.93 -4.40 16.72
N PHE A 149 25.59 -4.36 16.87
CA PHE A 149 24.90 -5.10 17.93
C PHE A 149 23.73 -5.93 17.34
N LYS A 150 23.01 -6.66 18.18
CA LYS A 150 21.74 -7.31 17.85
C LYS A 150 20.69 -6.93 18.87
N PHE A 151 19.46 -6.68 18.37
CA PHE A 151 18.29 -6.68 19.23
C PHE A 151 18.08 -8.09 19.80
N GLY A 152 17.53 -8.19 21.00
CA GLY A 152 17.20 -9.48 21.61
C GLY A 152 15.97 -10.12 20.92
N LYS A 153 14.78 -9.75 21.37
CA LYS A 153 13.52 -10.29 20.82
C LYS A 153 12.92 -9.31 19.82
N ARG A 154 12.64 -9.78 18.59
CA ARG A 154 11.81 -9.06 17.62
C ARG A 154 10.38 -9.57 17.67
N VAL A 155 9.43 -8.66 17.84
CA VAL A 155 8.00 -8.94 17.82
C VAL A 155 7.37 -8.14 16.68
N TYR A 156 6.47 -8.75 15.93
CA TYR A 156 5.85 -8.13 14.76
C TYR A 156 4.38 -7.85 15.05
N VAL A 157 4.01 -6.56 14.99
CA VAL A 157 2.66 -6.08 15.25
C VAL A 157 2.32 -4.97 14.28
N SER A 158 1.32 -5.19 13.45
CA SER A 158 0.82 -4.20 12.49
C SER A 158 0.16 -3.01 13.21
N GLY A 159 0.31 -1.81 12.62
CA GLY A 159 -0.21 -0.56 13.13
C GLY A 159 0.72 0.13 14.16
N SER A 160 1.15 1.35 13.85
CA SER A 160 2.04 2.17 14.70
C SER A 160 1.42 2.42 16.08
N LYS A 161 0.12 2.69 16.16
CA LYS A 161 -0.62 2.90 17.42
C LYS A 161 -0.49 1.72 18.36
N ASN A 162 -0.62 0.49 17.85
CA ASN A 162 -0.52 -0.73 18.65
C ASN A 162 0.89 -0.90 19.23
N ARG A 163 1.91 -0.60 18.44
CA ARG A 163 3.31 -0.68 18.86
C ARG A 163 3.66 0.36 19.92
N VAL A 164 3.19 1.61 19.74
CA VAL A 164 3.35 2.66 20.73
C VAL A 164 2.63 2.32 22.03
N ALA A 165 1.41 1.82 21.97
CA ALA A 165 0.67 1.36 23.14
C ALA A 165 1.41 0.24 23.89
N ALA A 166 1.98 -0.73 23.16
CA ALA A 166 2.79 -1.79 23.73
C ALA A 166 4.06 -1.27 24.41
N LEU A 167 4.75 -0.29 23.79
CA LEU A 167 5.91 0.38 24.37
C LEU A 167 5.54 1.11 25.68
N THR A 168 4.46 1.88 25.67
CA THR A 168 3.96 2.60 26.85
C THR A 168 3.58 1.66 27.98
N ALA A 169 3.03 0.49 27.65
CA ALA A 169 2.68 -0.55 28.61
C ALA A 169 3.89 -1.41 29.04
N GLY A 170 5.10 -1.10 28.62
CA GLY A 170 6.33 -1.86 28.98
C GLY A 170 6.40 -3.27 28.39
N LYS A 171 5.63 -3.55 27.32
CA LYS A 171 5.62 -4.85 26.63
C LYS A 171 6.80 -5.02 25.66
N THR A 172 7.47 -3.95 25.32
CA THR A 172 8.68 -3.90 24.48
C THR A 172 9.56 -2.74 24.93
N ASP A 173 10.86 -2.81 24.66
CA ASP A 173 11.82 -1.77 25.01
C ASP A 173 11.92 -0.68 23.95
N ALA A 174 11.65 -1.03 22.70
CA ALA A 174 11.71 -0.12 21.56
C ALA A 174 10.66 -0.47 20.48
N THR A 175 10.40 0.50 19.60
CA THR A 175 9.66 0.31 18.33
C THR A 175 10.20 1.26 17.26
N ILE A 176 9.86 0.98 16.00
CA ILE A 176 10.10 1.87 14.85
C ILE A 176 8.76 2.15 14.18
#